data_6e7ce30ac7c7b466b01f96a5f6fc5c4e
#
_entry.id   6e7ce30ac7c7b466b01f96a5f6fc5c4e
#
_cell.length_a   1.000
_cell.length_b   1.000
_cell.length_c   1.000
_cell.angle_alpha   90.00
_cell.angle_beta   90.00
_cell.angle_gamma   90.00
#
_symmetry.space_group_name_H-M   'P 1'
#
loop_
_entity.id
_entity.type
_entity.pdbx_description
1 polymer ?
#
loop_
_entity_poly.entity_id
_entity_poly.type
_entity_poly.pdbx_seq_one_letter_code
_entity_poly.pdbx_strand_id
1 'polypeptide(L)'
;VPFEKRGNTGRAAQTRSQRTIDPFERYDKLREKGSWFNIPGPADTIDQDKDGVRSALADVGIGYIGWTHNSFANNQLPNSARSTIANQLYMGQNPTFASANFMIVTYDLSRFGIADGQIVFGAEQQYWTWDRPGPDRVGINTLAYYQTFFDRTLELKLGYLRNQNEFTGTLFGGITGSNMSALFQAGMSTNAAPTPAVNLKYNFDDHVYNKVSVQRSISPDGAYAHITENPTGLTWSTANAGILLVEEAGYKSKAAPGVPDTWLRAGVGLNSSRYVNLADPKQQRESGNNFHYIAADRQLWQSDALESPSRGIYGGFSIMGAPPELNRISWYYELRLYAKGAFDSRPGDLIALVATNTAWSKPAVDAARAKGQLAHRETTAITGTYTAHLAPGIYAAIGLSYIHHPTSITHTAQTEHALNLLVSTLIFF
;
A
#
# COMPACT_ATOMS: atom_id res chain seq x y z
N VAL A 1 -76.75 8.37 -14.83
CA VAL A 1 -76.31 7.05 -14.39
C VAL A 1 -74.87 7.26 -13.88
N PRO A 2 -74.54 7.16 -12.57
CA PRO A 2 -73.21 7.38 -12.06
C PRO A 2 -72.41 6.05 -12.08
N PHE A 3 -71.14 6.12 -12.49
CA PHE A 3 -70.16 5.03 -12.40
C PHE A 3 -69.51 5.04 -11.02
N GLU A 4 -69.66 3.97 -10.27
CA GLU A 4 -68.96 3.68 -9.03
C GLU A 4 -67.50 3.44 -9.27
N LYS A 5 -66.62 4.18 -8.56
CA LYS A 5 -65.21 3.91 -8.41
C LYS A 5 -64.98 2.83 -7.34
N ARG A 6 -64.61 1.61 -7.73
CA ARG A 6 -64.08 0.60 -6.82
C ARG A 6 -62.61 0.95 -6.49
N GLY A 7 -62.38 1.33 -5.26
CA GLY A 7 -61.04 1.48 -4.71
C GLY A 7 -60.36 0.12 -4.51
N ASN A 8 -59.22 -0.06 -5.12
CA ASN A 8 -58.38 -1.23 -4.92
C ASN A 8 -57.23 -0.81 -3.96
N THR A 9 -57.42 -1.08 -2.66
CA THR A 9 -56.39 -0.92 -1.65
C THR A 9 -55.47 -2.12 -1.66
N GLY A 10 -54.54 -2.16 -2.62
CA GLY A 10 -53.42 -3.06 -2.60
C GLY A 10 -52.40 -2.62 -1.52
N ARG A 11 -52.47 -3.21 -0.34
CA ARG A 11 -51.39 -3.17 0.64
C ARG A 11 -50.16 -3.83 0.01
N ALA A 12 -49.22 -3.01 -0.45
CA ALA A 12 -47.87 -3.45 -0.73
C ALA A 12 -47.25 -3.90 0.60
N ALA A 13 -47.12 -5.21 0.78
CA ALA A 13 -46.33 -5.78 1.84
C ALA A 13 -44.85 -5.39 1.56
N GLN A 14 -44.35 -4.40 2.27
CA GLN A 14 -42.92 -4.16 2.35
C GLN A 14 -42.29 -5.39 3.04
N THR A 15 -41.71 -6.27 2.24
CA THR A 15 -40.82 -7.31 2.70
C THR A 15 -39.63 -6.59 3.29
N ARG A 16 -39.58 -6.43 4.63
CA ARG A 16 -38.35 -6.10 5.35
C ARG A 16 -37.37 -7.20 5.02
N SER A 17 -36.41 -6.92 4.16
CA SER A 17 -35.20 -7.72 4.02
C SER A 17 -34.63 -7.85 5.44
N GLN A 18 -34.70 -9.05 6.00
CA GLN A 18 -33.98 -9.39 7.21
C GLN A 18 -32.51 -9.18 6.86
N ARG A 19 -31.90 -8.09 7.36
CA ARG A 19 -30.45 -7.93 7.36
C ARG A 19 -29.90 -9.16 8.09
N THR A 20 -29.31 -10.07 7.36
CA THR A 20 -28.49 -11.13 7.93
C THR A 20 -27.39 -10.41 8.71
N ILE A 21 -27.45 -10.49 10.04
CA ILE A 21 -26.41 -9.91 10.90
C ILE A 21 -25.14 -10.69 10.58
N ASP A 22 -24.12 -10.00 10.06
CA ASP A 22 -22.81 -10.59 9.85
C ASP A 22 -22.27 -11.04 11.22
N PRO A 23 -22.04 -12.34 11.44
CA PRO A 23 -21.54 -12.84 12.73
C PRO A 23 -20.19 -12.26 13.10
N PHE A 24 -19.47 -11.67 12.14
CA PHE A 24 -18.15 -11.07 12.33
C PHE A 24 -18.18 -9.55 12.55
N GLU A 25 -19.32 -8.86 12.44
CA GLU A 25 -19.47 -7.42 12.64
C GLU A 25 -18.89 -6.94 13.99
N ARG A 26 -19.02 -7.76 15.03
CA ARG A 26 -18.49 -7.47 16.37
C ARG A 26 -16.97 -7.29 16.41
N TYR A 27 -16.23 -7.84 15.43
CA TYR A 27 -14.77 -7.74 15.36
C TYR A 27 -14.29 -6.49 14.62
N ASP A 28 -15.15 -5.78 13.90
CA ASP A 28 -14.76 -4.60 13.12
C ASP A 28 -14.14 -3.50 13.97
N LYS A 29 -14.60 -3.32 15.20
CA LYS A 29 -14.02 -2.37 16.15
C LYS A 29 -12.59 -2.71 16.56
N LEU A 30 -12.18 -3.97 16.42
CA LEU A 30 -10.86 -4.49 16.78
C LEU A 30 -9.87 -4.47 15.61
N ARG A 31 -10.29 -4.10 14.39
CA ARG A 31 -9.39 -3.95 13.24
C ARG A 31 -8.43 -2.77 13.45
N GLU A 32 -7.24 -2.84 12.87
CA GLU A 32 -6.29 -1.71 12.89
C GLU A 32 -6.95 -0.45 12.33
N LYS A 33 -6.91 0.64 13.10
CA LYS A 33 -7.47 1.93 12.75
C LYS A 33 -6.39 2.85 12.17
N GLY A 34 -6.80 3.83 11.34
CA GLY A 34 -5.94 4.85 10.77
C GLY A 34 -5.13 4.40 9.54
N SER A 35 -5.19 3.15 9.12
CA SER A 35 -4.51 2.65 7.93
C SER A 35 -5.44 2.68 6.71
N TRP A 36 -4.89 3.01 5.52
CA TRP A 36 -5.64 2.86 4.27
C TRP A 36 -5.59 1.42 3.74
N PHE A 37 -4.60 0.64 4.17
CA PHE A 37 -4.41 -0.72 3.70
C PHE A 37 -5.63 -1.57 4.05
N ASN A 38 -6.29 -2.08 3.03
CA ASN A 38 -7.54 -2.82 3.20
C ASN A 38 -7.26 -4.26 3.61
N ILE A 39 -6.95 -4.48 4.88
CA ILE A 39 -6.83 -5.81 5.48
C ILE A 39 -8.26 -6.38 5.59
N PRO A 40 -8.52 -7.63 5.16
CA PRO A 40 -9.83 -8.24 5.30
C PRO A 40 -10.25 -8.38 6.78
N GLY A 41 -11.55 -8.46 7.01
CA GLY A 41 -12.09 -8.84 8.31
C GLY A 41 -11.97 -10.34 8.57
N PRO A 42 -12.29 -10.81 9.80
CA PRO A 42 -12.20 -12.23 10.15
C PRO A 42 -13.01 -13.18 9.26
N ALA A 43 -14.09 -12.72 8.64
CA ALA A 43 -14.86 -13.52 7.69
C ALA A 43 -14.04 -14.01 6.50
N ASP A 44 -12.98 -13.27 6.13
CA ASP A 44 -12.10 -13.58 5.03
C ASP A 44 -10.68 -13.92 5.53
N THR A 45 -10.61 -14.88 6.45
CA THR A 45 -9.39 -15.51 6.98
C THR A 45 -9.58 -17.03 6.96
N ILE A 46 -8.49 -17.80 6.96
CA ILE A 46 -8.54 -19.26 6.90
C ILE A 46 -9.12 -19.90 8.17
N ASP A 47 -8.90 -19.26 9.32
CA ASP A 47 -9.38 -19.72 10.62
C ASP A 47 -10.81 -19.22 10.92
N GLN A 48 -11.19 -18.06 10.38
CA GLN A 48 -12.44 -17.34 10.66
C GLN A 48 -12.69 -17.16 12.18
N ASP A 49 -13.20 -18.12 12.85
CA ASP A 49 -13.32 -18.28 14.32
C ASP A 49 -13.73 -19.74 14.64
N LYS A 50 -13.21 -20.71 13.88
CA LYS A 50 -13.63 -22.12 13.98
C LYS A 50 -13.48 -22.70 15.37
N ASP A 51 -12.42 -22.30 16.08
CA ASP A 51 -12.11 -22.81 17.42
C ASP A 51 -12.52 -21.84 18.54
N GLY A 52 -13.24 -20.75 18.21
CA GLY A 52 -13.67 -19.73 19.17
C GLY A 52 -12.54 -18.87 19.76
N VAL A 53 -11.33 -18.96 19.20
CA VAL A 53 -10.16 -18.20 19.69
C VAL A 53 -10.36 -16.71 19.50
N ARG A 54 -10.85 -16.27 18.33
CA ARG A 54 -11.14 -14.86 18.08
C ARG A 54 -12.21 -14.33 19.01
N SER A 55 -13.26 -15.12 19.25
CA SER A 55 -14.30 -14.76 20.21
C SER A 55 -13.73 -14.55 21.60
N ALA A 56 -12.96 -15.51 22.11
CA ALA A 56 -12.36 -15.42 23.45
C ALA A 56 -11.42 -14.22 23.59
N LEU A 57 -10.62 -13.91 22.57
CA LEU A 57 -9.76 -12.75 22.56
C LEU A 57 -10.55 -11.43 22.44
N ALA A 58 -11.59 -11.40 21.60
CA ALA A 58 -12.46 -10.23 21.46
C ALA A 58 -13.21 -9.89 22.76
N ASP A 59 -13.61 -10.90 23.53
CA ASP A 59 -14.25 -10.70 24.83
C ASP A 59 -13.32 -9.99 25.84
N VAL A 60 -12.01 -10.11 25.68
CA VAL A 60 -11.02 -9.35 26.46
C VAL A 60 -10.48 -8.12 25.73
N GLY A 61 -11.06 -7.75 24.56
CA GLY A 61 -10.72 -6.54 23.80
C GLY A 61 -9.52 -6.70 22.89
N ILE A 62 -9.07 -7.91 22.60
CA ILE A 62 -7.93 -8.19 21.72
C ILE A 62 -8.44 -8.57 20.32
N GLY A 63 -7.97 -7.86 19.30
CA GLY A 63 -8.07 -8.25 17.89
C GLY A 63 -6.73 -8.72 17.34
N TYR A 64 -6.75 -9.58 16.34
CA TYR A 64 -5.54 -9.96 15.62
C TYR A 64 -5.84 -10.25 14.17
N ILE A 65 -4.82 -10.09 13.34
CA ILE A 65 -4.77 -10.59 11.97
C ILE A 65 -3.32 -10.85 11.59
N GLY A 66 -3.07 -12.01 11.00
CA GLY A 66 -1.81 -12.33 10.38
C GLY A 66 -1.98 -12.57 8.89
N TRP A 67 -0.90 -12.40 8.13
CA TRP A 67 -0.87 -12.83 6.74
C TRP A 67 0.53 -13.18 6.27
N THR A 68 0.57 -14.06 5.29
CA THR A 68 1.78 -14.41 4.55
C THR A 68 1.58 -14.03 3.09
N HIS A 69 2.51 -13.24 2.56
CA HIS A 69 2.59 -12.92 1.14
C HIS A 69 3.82 -13.58 0.54
N ASN A 70 3.61 -14.56 -0.35
CA ASN A 70 4.68 -15.19 -1.11
C ASN A 70 4.61 -14.68 -2.55
N SER A 71 5.77 -14.41 -3.15
CA SER A 71 5.86 -13.98 -4.54
C SER A 71 7.05 -14.60 -5.24
N PHE A 72 6.88 -14.85 -6.53
CA PHE A 72 7.88 -15.37 -7.43
C PHE A 72 7.92 -14.52 -8.69
N ALA A 73 9.11 -14.20 -9.16
CA ALA A 73 9.33 -13.52 -10.43
C ALA A 73 10.45 -14.19 -11.22
N ASN A 74 10.27 -14.29 -12.55
CA ASN A 74 11.29 -14.81 -13.44
C ASN A 74 11.14 -14.22 -14.85
N ASN A 75 12.25 -13.72 -15.40
CA ASN A 75 12.29 -13.22 -16.76
C ASN A 75 12.22 -14.37 -17.77
N GLN A 76 11.27 -14.29 -18.69
CA GLN A 76 10.97 -15.30 -19.70
C GLN A 76 11.71 -15.06 -21.02
N LEU A 77 12.37 -13.91 -21.22
CA LEU A 77 13.09 -13.63 -22.46
C LEU A 77 14.35 -14.49 -22.58
N PRO A 78 14.56 -15.19 -23.71
CA PRO A 78 15.67 -16.14 -23.89
C PRO A 78 17.04 -15.44 -23.92
N ASN A 79 17.09 -14.19 -24.39
CA ASN A 79 18.31 -13.40 -24.56
C ASN A 79 18.60 -12.47 -23.37
N SER A 80 17.89 -12.61 -22.26
CA SER A 80 18.14 -11.80 -21.07
C SER A 80 19.50 -12.18 -20.46
N ALA A 81 20.21 -11.16 -19.95
CA ALA A 81 21.41 -11.40 -19.17
C ALA A 81 21.07 -12.27 -17.96
N ARG A 82 21.79 -13.36 -17.80
CA ARG A 82 21.71 -14.21 -16.61
C ARG A 82 22.93 -13.92 -15.73
N SER A 83 22.74 -13.92 -14.44
CA SER A 83 23.79 -13.73 -13.45
C SER A 83 23.62 -14.75 -12.33
N THR A 84 24.56 -14.81 -11.40
CA THR A 84 24.30 -15.50 -10.13
C THR A 84 23.26 -14.68 -9.34
N ILE A 85 22.54 -15.33 -8.41
CA ILE A 85 21.58 -14.62 -7.56
C ILE A 85 22.21 -13.42 -6.85
N ALA A 86 23.45 -13.56 -6.37
CA ALA A 86 24.20 -12.49 -5.69
C ALA A 86 24.53 -11.28 -6.59
N ASN A 87 24.60 -11.47 -7.91
CA ASN A 87 24.94 -10.42 -8.89
C ASN A 87 23.73 -10.00 -9.73
N GLN A 88 22.53 -10.30 -9.28
CA GLN A 88 21.29 -9.92 -9.95
C GLN A 88 21.08 -8.40 -9.88
N LEU A 89 20.63 -7.80 -10.98
CA LEU A 89 20.50 -6.35 -11.14
C LEU A 89 19.04 -5.86 -11.02
N TYR A 90 18.08 -6.77 -11.22
CA TYR A 90 16.65 -6.46 -11.10
C TYR A 90 15.87 -7.73 -10.71
N MET A 91 14.71 -7.54 -10.08
CA MET A 91 13.84 -8.63 -9.66
C MET A 91 13.39 -9.46 -10.85
N GLY A 92 13.60 -10.77 -10.78
CA GLY A 92 13.24 -11.71 -11.84
C GLY A 92 14.32 -11.91 -12.93
N GLN A 93 15.46 -11.24 -12.87
CA GLN A 93 16.59 -11.52 -13.79
C GLN A 93 16.98 -13.00 -13.71
N ASN A 94 17.02 -13.54 -12.51
CA ASN A 94 16.98 -14.98 -12.22
C ASN A 94 15.70 -15.28 -11.42
N PRO A 95 15.29 -16.55 -11.30
CA PRO A 95 14.17 -16.92 -10.45
C PRO A 95 14.31 -16.29 -9.05
N THR A 96 13.44 -15.35 -8.73
CA THR A 96 13.45 -14.62 -7.47
C THR A 96 12.21 -14.99 -6.67
N PHE A 97 12.42 -15.47 -5.45
CA PHE A 97 11.34 -15.78 -4.50
C PHE A 97 11.43 -14.84 -3.31
N ALA A 98 10.27 -14.40 -2.85
CA ALA A 98 10.11 -13.59 -1.65
C ALA A 98 8.97 -14.11 -0.80
N SER A 99 9.13 -14.07 0.52
CA SER A 99 8.09 -14.35 1.50
C SER A 99 8.11 -13.25 2.56
N ALA A 100 6.96 -12.64 2.82
CA ALA A 100 6.78 -11.63 3.85
C ALA A 100 5.64 -12.05 4.78
N ASN A 101 5.94 -12.16 6.07
CA ASN A 101 5.05 -12.64 7.10
C ASN A 101 4.75 -11.50 8.06
N PHE A 102 3.48 -11.27 8.36
CA PHE A 102 3.00 -10.18 9.19
C PHE A 102 2.04 -10.67 10.25
N MET A 103 2.08 -10.01 11.40
CA MET A 103 1.10 -10.17 12.47
C MET A 103 0.77 -8.80 13.03
N ILE A 104 -0.50 -8.47 13.14
CA ILE A 104 -1.00 -7.29 13.84
C ILE A 104 -1.88 -7.74 14.98
N VAL A 105 -1.65 -7.18 16.15
CA VAL A 105 -2.48 -7.35 17.34
C VAL A 105 -2.97 -5.97 17.76
N THR A 106 -4.24 -5.87 18.08
CA THR A 106 -4.87 -4.63 18.55
C THR A 106 -5.49 -4.83 19.92
N TYR A 107 -5.55 -3.77 20.71
CA TYR A 107 -6.22 -3.76 22.00
C TYR A 107 -7.20 -2.59 22.10
N ASP A 108 -8.47 -2.89 22.38
CA ASP A 108 -9.56 -1.92 22.50
C ASP A 108 -9.53 -1.24 23.87
N LEU A 109 -9.26 0.06 23.89
CA LEU A 109 -9.19 0.87 25.09
C LEU A 109 -10.56 1.43 25.51
N SER A 110 -11.62 1.24 24.73
CA SER A 110 -12.98 1.66 25.11
C SER A 110 -13.44 1.01 26.42
N ARG A 111 -12.87 -0.14 26.77
CA ARG A 111 -13.07 -0.86 28.03
C ARG A 111 -12.59 -0.07 29.26
N PHE A 112 -11.71 0.90 29.08
CA PHE A 112 -11.21 1.81 30.12
C PHE A 112 -11.83 3.23 30.00
N GLY A 113 -12.91 3.37 29.23
CA GLY A 113 -13.59 4.64 29.02
C GLY A 113 -12.92 5.55 27.96
N ILE A 114 -11.90 5.03 27.24
CA ILE A 114 -11.24 5.78 26.17
C ILE A 114 -11.97 5.42 24.85
N ALA A 115 -12.98 6.21 24.52
CA ALA A 115 -13.80 5.97 23.34
C ALA A 115 -12.93 5.92 22.06
N ASP A 116 -13.16 4.90 21.21
CA ASP A 116 -12.40 4.63 20.00
C ASP A 116 -10.87 4.44 20.18
N GLY A 117 -10.37 4.45 21.43
CA GLY A 117 -8.96 4.26 21.73
C GLY A 117 -8.48 2.85 21.39
N GLN A 118 -7.28 2.73 20.81
CA GLN A 118 -6.68 1.45 20.43
C GLN A 118 -5.16 1.49 20.59
N ILE A 119 -4.59 0.41 21.13
CA ILE A 119 -3.16 0.11 20.99
C ILE A 119 -3.00 -0.86 19.81
N VAL A 120 -2.01 -0.60 18.97
CA VAL A 120 -1.65 -1.46 17.83
C VAL A 120 -0.22 -1.92 18.01
N PHE A 121 -0.01 -3.23 17.94
CA PHE A 121 1.30 -3.86 17.85
C PHE A 121 1.38 -4.66 16.55
N GLY A 122 2.40 -4.41 15.75
CA GLY A 122 2.66 -5.12 14.51
C GLY A 122 4.09 -5.63 14.45
N ALA A 123 4.27 -6.83 13.93
CA ALA A 123 5.56 -7.45 13.70
C ALA A 123 5.61 -8.05 12.29
N GLU A 124 6.81 -8.12 11.74
CA GLU A 124 7.04 -8.73 10.44
C GLU A 124 8.38 -9.46 10.37
N GLN A 125 8.47 -10.38 9.42
CA GLN A 125 9.67 -11.10 9.06
C GLN A 125 9.66 -11.31 7.54
N GLN A 126 10.80 -11.10 6.88
CA GLN A 126 10.90 -11.26 5.44
C GLN A 126 12.04 -12.22 5.07
N TYR A 127 11.78 -13.04 4.07
CA TYR A 127 12.77 -13.88 3.41
C TYR A 127 12.77 -13.57 1.90
N TRP A 128 13.93 -13.28 1.35
CA TRP A 128 14.11 -13.03 -0.07
C TRP A 128 15.34 -13.79 -0.58
N THR A 129 15.27 -14.35 -1.77
CA THR A 129 16.43 -14.96 -2.41
C THR A 129 17.40 -13.91 -2.95
N TRP A 130 16.94 -12.65 -3.10
CA TRP A 130 17.74 -11.54 -3.57
C TRP A 130 17.21 -10.21 -3.01
N ASP A 131 18.14 -9.31 -2.66
CA ASP A 131 17.93 -7.89 -2.27
C ASP A 131 16.71 -7.66 -1.32
N ARG A 132 16.81 -8.22 -0.15
CA ARG A 132 15.74 -8.19 0.84
C ARG A 132 15.49 -6.76 1.35
N PRO A 133 14.26 -6.22 1.22
CA PRO A 133 13.92 -4.89 1.69
C PRO A 133 13.49 -4.83 3.16
N GLY A 134 13.46 -5.95 3.87
CA GLY A 134 12.94 -6.05 5.24
C GLY A 134 13.78 -6.92 6.16
N PRO A 135 13.40 -7.04 7.45
CA PRO A 135 14.15 -7.80 8.44
C PRO A 135 14.10 -9.31 8.14
N ASP A 136 15.25 -10.00 8.27
CA ASP A 136 15.34 -11.46 8.20
C ASP A 136 14.93 -12.16 9.50
N ARG A 137 14.95 -11.39 10.58
CA ARG A 137 14.42 -11.77 11.88
C ARG A 137 13.11 -11.04 12.11
N VAL A 138 12.39 -11.44 13.15
CA VAL A 138 11.18 -10.71 13.54
C VAL A 138 11.55 -9.30 13.95
N GLY A 139 11.00 -8.32 13.23
CA GLY A 139 11.10 -6.89 13.51
C GLY A 139 9.73 -6.31 13.83
N ILE A 140 9.69 -5.30 14.69
CA ILE A 140 8.46 -4.55 14.96
C ILE A 140 8.25 -3.57 13.81
N ASN A 141 7.06 -3.59 13.20
CA ASN A 141 6.70 -2.67 12.13
C ASN A 141 5.66 -1.63 12.54
N THR A 142 5.02 -1.83 13.69
CA THR A 142 4.09 -0.86 14.27
C THR A 142 4.03 -1.04 15.79
N LEU A 143 4.13 0.07 16.52
CA LEU A 143 3.78 0.17 17.93
C LEU A 143 3.10 1.52 18.12
N ALA A 144 1.77 1.54 18.15
CA ALA A 144 1.00 2.76 18.03
C ALA A 144 -0.15 2.85 19.02
N TYR A 145 -0.47 4.07 19.40
CA TYR A 145 -1.72 4.47 20.00
C TYR A 145 -2.58 5.19 18.95
N TYR A 146 -3.89 4.88 18.91
CA TYR A 146 -4.87 5.54 18.08
C TYR A 146 -6.06 5.99 18.92
N GLN A 147 -6.63 7.17 18.62
CA GLN A 147 -7.87 7.66 19.23
C GLN A 147 -8.55 8.66 18.33
N THR A 148 -9.89 8.76 18.43
CA THR A 148 -10.69 9.82 17.83
C THR A 148 -11.19 10.80 18.89
N PHE A 149 -11.45 12.04 18.47
CA PHE A 149 -11.99 13.12 19.27
C PHE A 149 -13.08 13.85 18.49
N PHE A 150 -13.98 14.53 19.22
CA PHE A 150 -15.03 15.41 18.65
C PHE A 150 -15.88 14.66 17.60
N ASP A 151 -16.51 13.57 18.02
CA ASP A 151 -17.35 12.73 17.16
C ASP A 151 -16.63 12.29 15.86
N ARG A 152 -15.36 11.87 15.99
CA ARG A 152 -14.48 11.44 14.90
C ARG A 152 -14.05 12.52 13.91
N THR A 153 -14.30 13.80 14.24
CA THR A 153 -13.79 14.92 13.44
C THR A 153 -12.27 14.96 13.44
N LEU A 154 -11.63 14.59 14.57
CA LEU A 154 -10.18 14.51 14.68
C LEU A 154 -9.74 13.10 15.02
N GLU A 155 -8.80 12.55 14.24
CA GLU A 155 -8.14 11.27 14.49
C GLU A 155 -6.67 11.51 14.82
N LEU A 156 -6.18 10.90 15.91
CA LEU A 156 -4.78 10.91 16.33
C LEU A 156 -4.22 9.49 16.24
N LYS A 157 -3.05 9.32 15.63
CA LYS A 157 -2.24 8.09 15.69
C LYS A 157 -0.79 8.47 15.99
N LEU A 158 -0.20 7.88 17.01
CA LEU A 158 1.18 8.18 17.41
C LEU A 158 1.93 6.93 17.83
N GLY A 159 3.24 6.95 17.64
CA GLY A 159 4.14 5.84 17.98
C GLY A 159 5.13 5.54 16.87
N TYR A 160 5.55 4.28 16.74
CA TYR A 160 6.33 3.80 15.61
C TYR A 160 5.39 3.39 14.49
N LEU A 161 5.40 4.15 13.39
CA LEU A 161 4.42 4.03 12.31
C LEU A 161 5.10 3.72 10.97
N ARG A 162 4.33 3.06 10.11
CA ARG A 162 4.63 2.80 8.69
C ARG A 162 3.76 3.72 7.84
N ASN A 163 4.18 4.97 7.69
CA ASN A 163 3.34 6.01 7.07
C ASN A 163 3.01 5.77 5.60
N GLN A 164 3.71 4.87 4.90
CA GLN A 164 3.23 4.38 3.60
C GLN A 164 1.80 3.82 3.67
N ASN A 165 1.37 3.27 4.82
CA ASN A 165 0.02 2.72 5.02
C ASN A 165 -0.97 3.78 5.52
N GLU A 166 -0.53 5.00 5.72
CA GLU A 166 -1.34 6.14 6.14
C GLU A 166 -1.55 7.13 4.98
N PHE A 167 -0.57 7.25 4.07
CA PHE A 167 -0.52 8.20 2.96
C PHE A 167 -0.40 7.45 1.63
N THR A 168 -0.73 8.11 0.53
CA THR A 168 -0.49 7.65 -0.85
C THR A 168 -1.14 6.33 -1.28
N GLY A 169 -2.12 5.82 -0.57
CA GLY A 169 -2.78 4.55 -0.88
C GLY A 169 -3.44 4.48 -2.26
N THR A 170 -3.86 3.29 -2.64
CA THR A 170 -4.69 3.00 -3.82
C THR A 170 -5.93 2.21 -3.39
N LEU A 171 -7.02 2.24 -4.18
CA LEU A 171 -8.22 1.47 -3.86
C LEU A 171 -7.97 -0.05 -3.89
N PHE A 172 -7.12 -0.50 -4.78
CA PHE A 172 -6.72 -1.90 -4.89
C PHE A 172 -5.20 -2.03 -4.83
N GLY A 173 -4.74 -3.01 -4.06
CA GLY A 173 -3.36 -3.44 -4.01
C GLY A 173 -3.11 -4.64 -4.92
N GLY A 174 -2.06 -5.41 -4.63
CA GLY A 174 -1.69 -6.63 -5.33
C GLY A 174 -0.26 -6.55 -5.91
N ILE A 175 0.10 -7.47 -6.81
CA ILE A 175 1.42 -7.52 -7.45
C ILE A 175 1.74 -6.22 -8.22
N THR A 176 0.69 -5.52 -8.65
CA THR A 176 0.77 -4.26 -9.40
C THR A 176 0.57 -3.04 -8.53
N GLY A 177 0.72 -3.18 -7.22
CA GLY A 177 0.59 -2.05 -6.29
C GLY A 177 1.52 -0.89 -6.65
N SER A 178 1.12 0.30 -6.24
CA SER A 178 1.85 1.55 -6.47
C SER A 178 3.31 1.43 -6.05
N ASN A 179 4.23 1.74 -6.93
CA ASN A 179 5.64 1.83 -6.61
C ASN A 179 5.93 3.17 -5.92
N MET A 180 5.97 3.16 -4.60
CA MET A 180 6.19 4.34 -3.78
C MET A 180 7.68 4.70 -3.60
N SER A 181 8.58 4.13 -4.40
CA SER A 181 10.04 4.32 -4.27
C SER A 181 10.45 5.79 -4.30
N ALA A 182 9.75 6.64 -5.05
CA ALA A 182 9.99 8.07 -5.09
C ALA A 182 9.79 8.74 -3.71
N LEU A 183 8.82 8.29 -2.92
CA LEU A 183 8.53 8.82 -1.59
C LEU A 183 9.47 8.23 -0.54
N PHE A 184 9.83 6.95 -0.67
CA PHE A 184 10.73 6.29 0.27
C PHE A 184 12.12 6.90 0.24
N GLN A 185 12.66 7.19 -0.95
CA GLN A 185 13.96 7.86 -1.04
C GLN A 185 13.92 9.27 -0.46
N ALA A 186 12.75 9.93 -0.42
CA ALA A 186 12.58 11.23 0.21
C ALA A 186 12.22 11.16 1.71
N GLY A 187 12.24 9.97 2.31
CA GLY A 187 12.22 9.79 3.77
C GLY A 187 10.95 9.23 4.39
N MET A 188 9.94 8.84 3.59
CA MET A 188 8.69 8.23 4.10
C MET A 188 8.96 6.88 4.74
N SER A 189 8.40 6.64 5.94
CA SER A 189 8.51 5.34 6.61
C SER A 189 7.70 4.25 5.91
N THR A 190 8.23 3.04 5.91
CA THR A 190 7.69 1.88 5.20
C THR A 190 7.34 0.74 6.18
N ASN A 191 6.75 -0.34 5.69
CA ASN A 191 6.54 -1.54 6.49
C ASN A 191 7.83 -2.04 7.12
N ALA A 192 8.90 -2.11 6.32
CA ALA A 192 10.19 -2.61 6.76
C ALA A 192 11.02 -1.58 7.54
N ALA A 193 10.63 -0.31 7.52
CA ALA A 193 11.36 0.80 8.13
C ALA A 193 10.39 1.75 8.84
N PRO A 194 9.76 1.31 9.95
CA PRO A 194 8.90 2.16 10.76
C PRO A 194 9.73 3.25 11.46
N THR A 195 9.11 4.39 11.71
CA THR A 195 9.75 5.51 12.41
C THR A 195 8.81 6.11 13.45
N PRO A 196 9.33 6.75 14.50
CA PRO A 196 8.52 7.55 15.42
C PRO A 196 7.77 8.63 14.65
N ALA A 197 6.45 8.70 14.85
CA ALA A 197 5.58 9.65 14.17
C ALA A 197 4.35 10.04 15.02
N VAL A 198 3.82 11.21 14.71
CA VAL A 198 2.50 11.68 15.15
C VAL A 198 1.72 12.04 13.91
N ASN A 199 0.59 11.37 13.69
CA ASN A 199 -0.35 11.64 12.61
C ASN A 199 -1.62 12.25 13.18
N LEU A 200 -2.06 13.34 12.58
CA LEU A 200 -3.35 13.96 12.84
C LEU A 200 -4.16 13.96 11.54
N LYS A 201 -5.40 13.50 11.60
CA LYS A 201 -6.32 13.59 10.48
C LYS A 201 -7.56 14.36 10.92
N TYR A 202 -7.90 15.39 10.18
CA TYR A 202 -9.11 16.17 10.36
C TYR A 202 -10.12 15.82 9.25
N ASN A 203 -11.29 15.34 9.64
CA ASN A 203 -12.40 15.05 8.76
C ASN A 203 -13.34 16.27 8.73
N PHE A 204 -13.41 16.97 7.59
CA PHE A 204 -14.33 18.11 7.40
C PHE A 204 -15.78 17.64 7.31
N ASP A 205 -15.95 16.48 6.67
CA ASP A 205 -17.20 15.73 6.55
C ASP A 205 -16.88 14.23 6.31
N ASP A 206 -17.87 13.44 5.91
CA ASP A 206 -17.72 12.00 5.65
C ASP A 206 -16.82 11.68 4.44
N HIS A 207 -16.43 12.68 3.66
CA HIS A 207 -15.71 12.53 2.41
C HIS A 207 -14.39 13.29 2.36
N VAL A 208 -14.36 14.50 2.87
CA VAL A 208 -13.22 15.42 2.75
C VAL A 208 -12.38 15.39 4.03
N TYR A 209 -11.08 15.20 3.85
CA TYR A 209 -10.13 15.16 4.96
C TYR A 209 -8.84 15.91 4.66
N ASN A 210 -8.17 16.34 5.72
CA ASN A 210 -6.76 16.72 5.70
C ASN A 210 -6.00 15.89 6.73
N LYS A 211 -4.81 15.42 6.38
CA LYS A 211 -3.95 14.61 7.24
C LYS A 211 -2.55 15.21 7.28
N VAL A 212 -2.02 15.35 8.47
CA VAL A 212 -0.65 15.84 8.72
C VAL A 212 0.12 14.80 9.53
N SER A 213 1.38 14.58 9.18
CA SER A 213 2.32 13.77 9.94
C SER A 213 3.58 14.55 10.25
N VAL A 214 4.04 14.46 11.50
CA VAL A 214 5.40 14.78 11.91
C VAL A 214 6.07 13.47 12.28
N GLN A 215 7.11 13.08 11.53
CA GLN A 215 7.80 11.81 11.74
C GLN A 215 9.33 11.98 11.68
N ARG A 216 10.04 11.01 12.26
CA ARG A 216 11.45 10.83 11.90
C ARG A 216 11.53 10.33 10.47
N SER A 217 12.45 10.87 9.69
CA SER A 217 12.75 10.36 8.36
C SER A 217 13.37 8.97 8.45
N ILE A 218 13.15 8.09 7.47
CA ILE A 218 14.07 6.97 7.28
C ILE A 218 15.45 7.47 6.89
N SER A 219 16.45 6.59 6.92
CA SER A 219 17.82 6.94 6.52
C SER A 219 17.85 7.56 5.11
N PRO A 220 18.49 8.72 4.91
CA PRO A 220 18.68 9.30 3.58
C PRO A 220 19.60 8.46 2.68
N ASP A 221 20.27 7.44 3.22
CA ASP A 221 21.06 6.45 2.49
C ASP A 221 20.21 5.26 2.02
N GLY A 222 18.89 5.33 2.20
CA GLY A 222 17.90 4.39 1.70
C GLY A 222 17.37 3.40 2.75
N ALA A 223 16.39 2.61 2.34
CA ALA A 223 15.70 1.68 3.24
C ALA A 223 16.63 0.59 3.78
N TYR A 224 17.55 0.07 2.98
CA TYR A 224 18.50 -0.95 3.41
C TYR A 224 19.42 -0.43 4.55
N ALA A 225 19.96 0.78 4.41
CA ALA A 225 20.76 1.43 5.47
C ALA A 225 19.91 1.60 6.73
N HIS A 226 18.66 2.07 6.58
CA HIS A 226 17.74 2.22 7.71
C HIS A 226 17.52 0.90 8.46
N ILE A 227 17.22 -0.21 7.76
CA ILE A 227 16.97 -1.52 8.37
C ILE A 227 18.21 -2.04 9.10
N THR A 228 19.39 -1.80 8.54
CA THR A 228 20.67 -2.17 9.16
C THR A 228 20.92 -1.41 10.47
N GLU A 229 20.59 -0.11 10.49
CA GLU A 229 20.72 0.75 11.67
C GLU A 229 19.54 0.59 12.67
N ASN A 230 18.41 0.06 12.21
CA ASN A 230 17.19 -0.15 12.98
C ASN A 230 16.67 -1.59 12.89
N PRO A 231 17.44 -2.61 13.29
CA PRO A 231 17.07 -4.01 13.11
C PRO A 231 15.85 -4.46 13.92
N THR A 232 15.50 -3.73 14.98
CA THR A 232 14.33 -4.04 15.83
C THR A 232 13.06 -3.31 15.38
N GLY A 233 13.18 -2.27 14.56
CA GLY A 233 12.07 -1.37 14.21
C GLY A 233 11.79 -0.26 15.23
N LEU A 234 12.53 -0.18 16.36
CA LEU A 234 12.27 0.76 17.46
C LEU A 234 13.40 1.79 17.68
N THR A 235 14.33 1.93 16.75
CA THR A 235 15.36 2.96 16.83
C THR A 235 14.72 4.35 16.63
N TRP A 236 15.07 5.31 17.51
CA TRP A 236 14.51 6.65 17.46
C TRP A 236 14.93 7.42 16.20
N SER A 237 16.17 7.28 15.77
CA SER A 237 16.72 7.98 14.62
C SER A 237 17.94 7.23 14.08
N THR A 238 18.06 7.19 12.75
CA THR A 238 19.24 6.67 12.04
C THR A 238 20.19 7.82 11.66
N ALA A 239 21.39 7.47 11.17
CA ALA A 239 22.39 8.45 10.78
C ALA A 239 21.86 9.42 9.70
N ASN A 240 22.20 10.70 9.82
CA ASN A 240 21.78 11.79 8.92
C ASN A 240 20.25 11.97 8.74
N ALA A 241 19.43 11.18 9.42
CA ALA A 241 17.98 11.29 9.38
C ALA A 241 17.48 12.48 10.21
N GLY A 242 16.65 13.31 9.60
CA GLY A 242 16.02 14.49 10.21
C GLY A 242 14.56 14.25 10.56
N ILE A 243 13.78 15.31 10.50
CA ILE A 243 12.31 15.30 10.63
C ILE A 243 11.72 15.41 9.23
N LEU A 244 10.72 14.58 8.97
CA LEU A 244 9.85 14.67 7.80
C LEU A 244 8.46 15.14 8.24
N LEU A 245 8.02 16.25 7.67
CA LEU A 245 6.65 16.74 7.74
C LEU A 245 5.92 16.30 6.47
N VAL A 246 4.75 15.69 6.60
CA VAL A 246 3.90 15.28 5.47
C VAL A 246 2.51 15.86 5.65
N GLU A 247 1.95 16.37 4.57
CA GLU A 247 0.55 16.79 4.51
C GLU A 247 -0.13 16.14 3.30
N GLU A 248 -1.37 15.66 3.51
CA GLU A 248 -2.24 15.12 2.46
C GLU A 248 -3.65 15.66 2.64
N ALA A 249 -4.20 16.25 1.60
CA ALA A 249 -5.64 16.53 1.48
C ALA A 249 -6.29 15.52 0.55
N GLY A 250 -7.49 15.07 0.88
CA GLY A 250 -8.18 14.08 0.07
C GLY A 250 -9.70 14.14 0.14
N TYR A 251 -10.30 13.53 -0.87
CA TYR A 251 -11.73 13.22 -0.97
C TYR A 251 -11.89 11.71 -1.14
N LYS A 252 -12.72 11.06 -0.31
CA LYS A 252 -12.97 9.62 -0.39
C LYS A 252 -14.47 9.34 -0.23
N SER A 253 -15.06 8.65 -1.21
CA SER A 253 -16.40 8.06 -1.12
C SER A 253 -16.32 6.56 -1.27
N LYS A 254 -17.27 5.84 -0.66
CA LYS A 254 -17.41 4.39 -0.82
C LYS A 254 -18.47 4.08 -1.86
N ALA A 255 -18.30 2.96 -2.59
CA ALA A 255 -19.29 2.48 -3.53
C ALA A 255 -20.63 2.24 -2.83
N ALA A 256 -21.69 2.80 -3.41
CA ALA A 256 -23.08 2.60 -3.05
C ALA A 256 -23.93 2.55 -4.34
N PRO A 257 -25.20 2.13 -4.32
CA PRO A 257 -26.04 2.13 -5.51
C PRO A 257 -26.03 3.50 -6.22
N GLY A 258 -25.49 3.54 -7.44
CA GLY A 258 -25.35 4.76 -8.25
C GLY A 258 -24.26 5.76 -7.77
N VAL A 259 -23.55 5.47 -6.67
CA VAL A 259 -22.43 6.27 -6.15
C VAL A 259 -21.13 5.52 -6.41
N PRO A 260 -20.20 6.05 -7.22
CA PRO A 260 -18.94 5.40 -7.49
C PRO A 260 -18.00 5.46 -6.28
N ASP A 261 -17.25 4.38 -6.05
CA ASP A 261 -16.08 4.40 -5.18
C ASP A 261 -15.05 5.39 -5.76
N THR A 262 -14.60 6.33 -4.95
CA THR A 262 -13.70 7.40 -5.41
C THR A 262 -12.71 7.76 -4.30
N TRP A 263 -11.44 7.91 -4.66
CA TRP A 263 -10.41 8.43 -3.76
C TRP A 263 -9.46 9.36 -4.51
N LEU A 264 -9.58 10.66 -4.23
CA LEU A 264 -8.71 11.71 -4.77
C LEU A 264 -7.84 12.23 -3.65
N ARG A 265 -6.55 12.43 -3.90
CA ARG A 265 -5.62 12.92 -2.90
C ARG A 265 -4.44 13.64 -3.52
N ALA A 266 -3.94 14.63 -2.80
CA ALA A 266 -2.70 15.33 -3.11
C ALA A 266 -1.93 15.57 -1.82
N GLY A 267 -0.61 15.45 -1.88
CA GLY A 267 0.21 15.64 -0.70
C GLY A 267 1.60 16.17 -1.02
N VAL A 268 2.22 16.69 0.02
CA VAL A 268 3.58 17.23 0.02
C VAL A 268 4.33 16.74 1.23
N GLY A 269 5.66 16.64 1.11
CA GLY A 269 6.54 16.33 2.23
C GLY A 269 7.75 17.26 2.26
N LEU A 270 8.17 17.68 3.45
CA LEU A 270 9.35 18.49 3.70
C LEU A 270 10.26 17.73 4.69
N ASN A 271 11.49 17.49 4.30
CA ASN A 271 12.44 16.65 5.06
C ASN A 271 13.72 17.42 5.38
N SER A 272 14.08 17.50 6.67
CA SER A 272 15.29 18.16 7.14
C SER A 272 16.52 17.25 7.18
N SER A 273 16.45 16.01 6.70
CA SER A 273 17.59 15.08 6.63
C SER A 273 18.69 15.57 5.72
N ARG A 274 19.91 15.04 5.92
CA ARG A 274 21.09 15.40 5.13
C ARG A 274 21.33 14.38 4.02
N TYR A 275 20.90 14.71 2.82
CA TYR A 275 21.03 13.89 1.62
C TYR A 275 22.35 14.17 0.89
N VAL A 276 22.89 13.17 0.21
CA VAL A 276 24.00 13.34 -0.71
C VAL A 276 23.51 14.15 -1.92
N ASN A 277 24.18 15.26 -2.26
CA ASN A 277 23.91 15.98 -3.49
C ASN A 277 24.52 15.22 -4.68
N LEU A 278 23.66 14.69 -5.53
CA LEU A 278 24.03 13.87 -6.70
C LEU A 278 24.66 14.70 -7.82
N ALA A 279 24.46 16.03 -7.80
CA ALA A 279 25.06 16.96 -8.75
C ALA A 279 26.45 17.45 -8.31
N ASP A 280 26.80 17.27 -7.03
CA ASP A 280 28.11 17.64 -6.50
C ASP A 280 29.16 16.55 -6.80
N PRO A 281 30.24 16.84 -7.54
CA PRO A 281 31.30 15.87 -7.76
C PRO A 281 31.96 15.34 -6.49
N LYS A 282 31.92 16.10 -5.39
CA LYS A 282 32.46 15.72 -4.07
C LYS A 282 31.42 14.95 -3.24
N GLN A 283 30.19 14.79 -3.75
CA GLN A 283 29.08 14.12 -3.06
C GLN A 283 28.84 14.65 -1.64
N GLN A 284 28.95 15.96 -1.44
CA GLN A 284 28.67 16.58 -0.16
C GLN A 284 27.18 16.43 0.19
N ARG A 285 26.91 16.37 1.50
CA ARG A 285 25.53 16.28 1.98
C ARG A 285 24.94 17.67 2.16
N GLU A 286 23.72 17.82 1.70
CA GLU A 286 22.89 19.01 1.87
C GLU A 286 21.68 18.68 2.74
N SER A 287 21.22 19.64 3.51
CA SER A 287 20.00 19.54 4.32
C SER A 287 18.79 19.97 3.50
N GLY A 288 17.70 19.32 3.75
CA GLY A 288 16.43 19.64 3.12
C GLY A 288 16.19 18.81 1.87
N ASN A 289 15.09 18.08 1.87
CA ASN A 289 14.54 17.37 0.72
C ASN A 289 13.03 17.61 0.73
N ASN A 290 12.37 17.36 -0.37
CA ASN A 290 10.93 17.43 -0.44
C ASN A 290 10.39 16.43 -1.44
N PHE A 291 9.08 16.21 -1.40
CA PHE A 291 8.36 15.48 -2.42
C PHE A 291 6.94 16.04 -2.53
N HIS A 292 6.29 15.75 -3.64
CA HIS A 292 4.88 16.02 -3.85
C HIS A 292 4.26 14.90 -4.66
N TYR A 293 2.94 14.73 -4.50
CA TYR A 293 2.19 13.75 -5.26
C TYR A 293 0.74 14.15 -5.46
N ILE A 294 0.17 13.63 -6.52
CA ILE A 294 -1.27 13.62 -6.79
C ILE A 294 -1.62 12.19 -7.17
N ALA A 295 -2.71 11.67 -6.61
CA ALA A 295 -3.22 10.36 -6.96
C ALA A 295 -4.75 10.36 -6.98
N ALA A 296 -5.31 9.61 -7.90
CA ALA A 296 -6.74 9.44 -8.04
C ALA A 296 -7.07 7.99 -8.37
N ASP A 297 -8.14 7.49 -7.76
CA ASP A 297 -8.77 6.23 -8.11
C ASP A 297 -10.28 6.45 -8.16
N ARG A 298 -10.96 5.93 -9.18
CA ARG A 298 -12.41 6.03 -9.32
C ARG A 298 -13.00 4.80 -9.99
N GLN A 299 -14.13 4.37 -9.45
CA GLN A 299 -14.99 3.43 -10.13
C GLN A 299 -15.64 4.10 -11.35
N LEU A 300 -15.35 3.58 -12.54
CA LEU A 300 -15.83 4.10 -13.82
C LEU A 300 -17.17 3.49 -14.21
N TRP A 301 -17.43 2.26 -13.76
CA TRP A 301 -18.63 1.53 -14.04
C TRP A 301 -18.94 0.51 -12.93
N GLN A 302 -20.23 0.42 -12.52
CA GLN A 302 -20.76 -0.57 -11.59
C GLN A 302 -21.43 -1.68 -12.39
N SER A 303 -20.96 -2.92 -12.27
CA SER A 303 -21.56 -4.06 -12.98
C SER A 303 -22.88 -4.50 -12.35
N ASP A 304 -23.02 -4.30 -11.04
CA ASP A 304 -24.19 -4.62 -10.24
C ASP A 304 -24.36 -3.55 -9.15
N ALA A 305 -25.00 -2.45 -9.56
CA ALA A 305 -25.13 -1.28 -8.70
C ALA A 305 -26.01 -1.50 -7.46
N LEU A 306 -26.93 -2.46 -7.49
CA LEU A 306 -27.92 -2.66 -6.42
C LEU A 306 -27.43 -3.66 -5.36
N GLU A 307 -26.92 -4.81 -5.79
CA GLU A 307 -26.55 -5.89 -4.87
C GLU A 307 -25.06 -5.87 -4.52
N SER A 308 -24.22 -5.47 -5.47
CA SER A 308 -22.76 -5.46 -5.31
C SER A 308 -22.11 -4.20 -5.88
N PRO A 309 -22.41 -3.00 -5.33
CA PRO A 309 -22.00 -1.72 -5.92
C PRO A 309 -20.47 -1.56 -6.05
N SER A 310 -19.67 -2.32 -5.30
CA SER A 310 -18.20 -2.32 -5.41
C SER A 310 -17.65 -3.20 -6.56
N ARG A 311 -18.51 -3.92 -7.32
CA ARG A 311 -18.08 -4.65 -8.52
C ARG A 311 -18.09 -3.73 -9.74
N GLY A 312 -17.12 -3.92 -10.64
CA GLY A 312 -17.07 -3.15 -11.88
C GLY A 312 -15.67 -2.77 -12.30
N ILE A 313 -15.59 -1.73 -13.13
CA ILE A 313 -14.34 -1.23 -13.69
C ILE A 313 -13.90 0.02 -12.94
N TYR A 314 -12.60 0.09 -12.64
CA TYR A 314 -11.94 1.17 -11.94
C TYR A 314 -10.75 1.69 -12.75
N GLY A 315 -10.55 2.99 -12.72
CA GLY A 315 -9.38 3.65 -13.27
C GLY A 315 -8.68 4.49 -12.21
N GLY A 316 -7.38 4.65 -12.36
CA GLY A 316 -6.60 5.48 -11.44
C GLY A 316 -5.27 5.92 -12.01
N PHE A 317 -4.67 6.91 -11.39
CA PHE A 317 -3.31 7.35 -11.70
C PHE A 317 -2.60 7.84 -10.44
N SER A 318 -1.28 7.90 -10.52
CA SER A 318 -0.42 8.57 -9.55
C SER A 318 0.69 9.31 -10.26
N ILE A 319 1.00 10.53 -9.81
CA ILE A 319 2.14 11.33 -10.23
C ILE A 319 2.88 11.76 -8.97
N MET A 320 4.18 11.47 -8.91
CA MET A 320 5.02 11.79 -7.77
C MET A 320 6.30 12.45 -8.25
N GLY A 321 6.78 13.46 -7.52
CA GLY A 321 8.00 14.18 -7.85
C GLY A 321 8.85 14.49 -6.63
N ALA A 322 10.17 14.56 -6.84
CA ALA A 322 11.18 14.96 -5.85
C ALA A 322 12.37 15.64 -6.54
N PRO A 323 13.12 16.54 -5.84
CA PRO A 323 14.27 17.25 -6.42
C PRO A 323 15.32 16.27 -6.97
N PRO A 324 15.75 16.44 -8.23
CA PRO A 324 16.67 15.51 -8.90
C PRO A 324 18.09 15.53 -8.31
N GLU A 325 18.49 16.61 -7.65
CA GLU A 325 19.80 16.76 -7.04
C GLU A 325 19.97 15.88 -5.79
N LEU A 326 18.87 15.60 -5.09
CA LEU A 326 18.86 14.85 -3.82
C LEU A 326 18.24 13.46 -3.94
N ASN A 327 17.62 13.16 -5.08
CA ASN A 327 16.87 11.92 -5.28
C ASN A 327 17.26 11.24 -6.59
N ARG A 328 17.45 9.93 -6.58
CA ARG A 328 17.72 9.14 -7.79
C ARG A 328 16.52 9.07 -8.72
N ILE A 329 15.29 9.07 -8.18
CA ILE A 329 14.04 9.15 -8.92
C ILE A 329 13.55 10.59 -8.81
N SER A 330 13.42 11.28 -9.92
CA SER A 330 12.90 12.65 -9.97
C SER A 330 11.39 12.68 -10.19
N TRP A 331 10.86 11.74 -10.97
CA TRP A 331 9.43 11.61 -11.23
C TRP A 331 9.03 10.15 -11.30
N TYR A 332 7.79 9.88 -10.88
CA TYR A 332 7.12 8.59 -11.02
C TYR A 332 5.70 8.82 -11.55
N TYR A 333 5.33 8.06 -12.57
CA TYR A 333 4.01 8.09 -13.19
C TYR A 333 3.42 6.69 -13.17
N GLU A 334 2.14 6.58 -12.86
CA GLU A 334 1.41 5.31 -12.86
C GLU A 334 -0.01 5.51 -13.39
N LEU A 335 -0.44 4.63 -14.29
CA LEU A 335 -1.83 4.49 -14.74
C LEU A 335 -2.32 3.10 -14.35
N ARG A 336 -3.54 3.02 -13.85
CA ARG A 336 -4.16 1.79 -13.35
C ARG A 336 -5.53 1.58 -13.98
N LEU A 337 -5.80 0.36 -14.39
CA LEU A 337 -7.12 -0.11 -14.77
C LEU A 337 -7.40 -1.43 -14.07
N TYR A 338 -8.55 -1.53 -13.41
CA TYR A 338 -8.95 -2.71 -12.66
C TYR A 338 -10.36 -3.15 -13.08
N ALA A 339 -10.59 -4.47 -13.11
CA ALA A 339 -11.92 -5.05 -13.17
C ALA A 339 -12.10 -5.96 -11.95
N LYS A 340 -12.96 -5.53 -11.01
CA LYS A 340 -13.29 -6.29 -9.80
C LYS A 340 -14.58 -7.06 -10.01
N GLY A 341 -14.53 -8.37 -9.75
CA GLY A 341 -15.69 -9.25 -9.92
C GLY A 341 -16.19 -9.28 -11.36
N ALA A 342 -15.27 -9.36 -12.34
CA ALA A 342 -15.61 -9.39 -13.77
C ALA A 342 -16.51 -10.56 -14.16
N PHE A 343 -16.44 -11.65 -13.39
CA PHE A 343 -17.24 -12.86 -13.61
C PHE A 343 -18.21 -13.06 -12.45
N ASP A 344 -19.50 -13.32 -12.74
CA ASP A 344 -20.53 -13.54 -11.71
C ASP A 344 -20.22 -14.74 -10.80
N SER A 345 -19.64 -15.80 -11.36
CA SER A 345 -19.19 -16.97 -10.60
C SER A 345 -17.99 -16.70 -9.70
N ARG A 346 -17.30 -15.55 -9.87
CA ARG A 346 -16.08 -15.19 -9.16
C ARG A 346 -16.07 -13.71 -8.77
N PRO A 347 -16.98 -13.29 -7.89
CA PRO A 347 -17.17 -11.87 -7.56
C PRO A 347 -16.01 -11.26 -6.76
N GLY A 348 -15.16 -12.09 -6.14
CA GLY A 348 -13.99 -11.66 -5.36
C GLY A 348 -12.72 -11.46 -6.18
N ASP A 349 -12.71 -11.86 -7.46
CA ASP A 349 -11.52 -11.81 -8.30
C ASP A 349 -11.21 -10.41 -8.81
N LEU A 350 -9.93 -10.16 -9.08
CA LEU A 350 -9.43 -8.88 -9.58
C LEU A 350 -8.55 -9.10 -10.83
N ILE A 351 -8.90 -8.42 -11.91
CA ILE A 351 -8.02 -8.25 -13.07
C ILE A 351 -7.40 -6.86 -12.96
N ALA A 352 -6.09 -6.74 -13.18
CA ALA A 352 -5.41 -5.45 -13.14
C ALA A 352 -4.50 -5.28 -14.36
N LEU A 353 -4.46 -4.07 -14.90
CA LEU A 353 -3.49 -3.60 -15.88
C LEU A 353 -2.91 -2.30 -15.37
N VAL A 354 -1.58 -2.28 -15.17
CA VAL A 354 -0.88 -1.11 -14.64
C VAL A 354 0.29 -0.77 -15.55
N ALA A 355 0.38 0.50 -15.94
CA ALA A 355 1.51 1.06 -16.66
C ALA A 355 2.26 2.03 -15.74
N THR A 356 3.59 1.90 -15.68
CA THR A 356 4.44 2.75 -14.85
C THR A 356 5.58 3.33 -15.65
N ASN A 357 6.02 4.54 -15.26
CA ASN A 357 7.27 5.14 -15.73
C ASN A 357 8.01 5.74 -14.53
N THR A 358 9.25 5.34 -14.34
CA THR A 358 10.17 5.89 -13.34
C THR A 358 11.22 6.73 -14.06
N ALA A 359 11.19 8.04 -13.88
CA ALA A 359 12.17 8.96 -14.45
C ALA A 359 13.36 9.10 -13.47
N TRP A 360 14.52 8.65 -13.91
CA TRP A 360 15.76 8.75 -13.15
C TRP A 360 16.30 10.18 -13.19
N SER A 361 16.86 10.63 -12.08
CA SER A 361 17.38 12.00 -11.98
C SER A 361 18.55 12.23 -12.94
N LYS A 362 18.56 13.41 -13.57
CA LYS A 362 19.63 13.78 -14.51
C LYS A 362 21.04 13.71 -13.88
N PRO A 363 21.27 14.25 -12.67
CA PRO A 363 22.59 14.17 -12.03
C PRO A 363 23.06 12.73 -11.86
N ALA A 364 22.19 11.81 -11.42
CA ALA A 364 22.55 10.41 -11.22
C ALA A 364 22.90 9.70 -12.55
N VAL A 365 22.16 9.99 -13.62
CA VAL A 365 22.39 9.45 -14.97
C VAL A 365 23.72 10.02 -15.54
N ASP A 366 23.95 11.31 -15.41
CA ASP A 366 25.17 11.96 -15.90
C ASP A 366 26.41 11.45 -15.16
N ALA A 367 26.32 11.23 -13.83
CA ALA A 367 27.40 10.63 -13.05
C ALA A 367 27.73 9.20 -13.49
N ALA A 368 26.74 8.39 -13.87
CA ALA A 368 26.97 7.05 -14.43
C ALA A 368 27.65 7.12 -15.81
N ARG A 369 27.19 8.01 -16.70
CA ARG A 369 27.77 8.23 -18.03
C ARG A 369 29.22 8.74 -17.95
N ALA A 370 29.52 9.64 -17.01
CA ALA A 370 30.87 10.13 -16.78
C ALA A 370 31.85 9.01 -16.37
N LYS A 371 31.35 7.89 -15.80
CA LYS A 371 32.11 6.66 -15.51
C LYS A 371 32.19 5.70 -16.68
N GLY A 372 31.72 6.09 -17.88
CA GLY A 372 31.69 5.25 -19.07
C GLY A 372 30.61 4.15 -19.05
N GLN A 373 29.62 4.24 -18.17
CA GLN A 373 28.55 3.26 -18.06
C GLN A 373 27.42 3.56 -19.06
N LEU A 374 26.80 2.52 -19.62
CA LEU A 374 25.53 2.68 -20.33
C LEU A 374 24.47 3.06 -19.31
N ALA A 375 23.82 4.21 -19.53
CA ALA A 375 22.84 4.75 -18.61
C ALA A 375 21.60 5.28 -19.34
N HIS A 376 20.44 4.95 -18.82
CA HIS A 376 19.13 5.36 -19.32
C HIS A 376 18.44 6.32 -18.34
N ARG A 377 17.46 7.06 -18.82
CA ARG A 377 16.77 8.10 -18.04
C ARG A 377 15.45 7.63 -17.45
N GLU A 378 14.98 6.46 -17.85
CA GLU A 378 13.69 5.95 -17.41
C GLU A 378 13.64 4.43 -17.39
N THR A 379 12.76 3.92 -16.53
CA THR A 379 12.28 2.54 -16.54
C THR A 379 10.77 2.59 -16.78
N THR A 380 10.31 1.89 -17.81
CA THR A 380 8.87 1.80 -18.12
C THR A 380 8.41 0.35 -17.97
N ALA A 381 7.25 0.11 -17.37
CA ALA A 381 6.68 -1.22 -17.27
C ALA A 381 5.18 -1.21 -17.60
N ILE A 382 4.71 -2.31 -18.20
CA ILE A 382 3.29 -2.62 -18.32
C ILE A 382 3.09 -4.00 -17.70
N THR A 383 2.22 -4.07 -16.69
CA THR A 383 1.96 -5.28 -15.91
C THR A 383 0.48 -5.62 -15.95
N GLY A 384 0.16 -6.81 -16.41
CA GLY A 384 -1.17 -7.39 -16.35
C GLY A 384 -1.21 -8.53 -15.33
N THR A 385 -2.22 -8.57 -14.46
CA THR A 385 -2.40 -9.63 -13.47
C THR A 385 -3.85 -10.08 -13.33
N TYR A 386 -4.01 -11.34 -12.97
CA TYR A 386 -5.27 -11.91 -12.50
C TYR A 386 -5.06 -12.42 -11.08
N THR A 387 -5.84 -11.91 -10.14
CA THR A 387 -5.87 -12.35 -8.74
C THR A 387 -7.18 -13.08 -8.49
N ALA A 388 -7.08 -14.36 -8.15
CA ALA A 388 -8.19 -15.23 -7.81
C ALA A 388 -8.40 -15.25 -6.29
N HIS A 389 -9.61 -14.99 -5.81
CA HIS A 389 -10.04 -15.28 -4.46
C HIS A 389 -10.48 -16.76 -4.42
N LEU A 390 -9.63 -17.63 -3.89
CA LEU A 390 -9.83 -19.09 -3.96
C LEU A 390 -10.72 -19.63 -2.85
N ALA A 391 -10.59 -19.07 -1.65
CA ALA A 391 -11.37 -19.40 -0.46
C ALA A 391 -11.22 -18.25 0.54
N PRO A 392 -12.02 -18.19 1.63
CA PRO A 392 -11.83 -17.21 2.68
C PRO A 392 -10.36 -17.14 3.14
N GLY A 393 -9.78 -15.96 3.05
CA GLY A 393 -8.38 -15.68 3.39
C GLY A 393 -7.34 -16.19 2.40
N ILE A 394 -7.68 -16.82 1.28
CA ILE A 394 -6.72 -17.38 0.33
C ILE A 394 -6.86 -16.73 -1.04
N TYR A 395 -5.80 -16.03 -1.43
CA TYR A 395 -5.69 -15.39 -2.74
C TYR A 395 -4.47 -15.91 -3.49
N ALA A 396 -4.61 -16.12 -4.79
CA ALA A 396 -3.51 -16.46 -5.68
C ALA A 396 -3.52 -15.52 -6.89
N ALA A 397 -2.35 -15.07 -7.31
CA ALA A 397 -2.24 -14.21 -8.48
C ALA A 397 -1.20 -14.73 -9.45
N ILE A 398 -1.47 -14.52 -10.74
CA ILE A 398 -0.54 -14.73 -11.84
C ILE A 398 -0.54 -13.49 -12.72
N GLY A 399 0.61 -13.14 -13.29
CA GLY A 399 0.74 -11.99 -14.15
C GLY A 399 1.98 -12.00 -15.01
N LEU A 400 2.01 -11.07 -15.95
CA LEU A 400 3.15 -10.78 -16.80
C LEU A 400 3.47 -9.29 -16.71
N SER A 401 4.77 -8.97 -16.59
CA SER A 401 5.28 -7.61 -16.58
C SER A 401 6.32 -7.45 -17.67
N TYR A 402 6.01 -6.69 -18.72
CA TYR A 402 6.99 -6.25 -19.69
C TYR A 402 7.66 -4.98 -19.20
N ILE A 403 8.98 -4.99 -19.09
CA ILE A 403 9.76 -3.89 -18.54
C ILE A 403 10.84 -3.49 -19.54
N HIS A 404 10.83 -2.21 -19.90
CA HIS A 404 11.91 -1.57 -20.63
C HIS A 404 12.86 -0.93 -19.63
N HIS A 405 14.16 -1.22 -19.74
CA HIS A 405 15.21 -0.87 -18.79
C HIS A 405 14.90 -1.35 -17.36
N PRO A 406 14.88 -2.66 -17.09
CA PRO A 406 14.49 -3.20 -15.79
C PRO A 406 15.48 -2.90 -14.66
N THR A 407 16.72 -2.54 -14.99
CA THR A 407 17.73 -2.15 -14.01
C THR A 407 17.51 -0.71 -13.52
N SER A 408 18.20 -0.30 -12.48
CA SER A 408 18.24 1.10 -12.05
C SER A 408 18.83 1.99 -13.14
N ILE A 409 19.67 2.90 -12.99
CA ILE A 409 20.18 3.88 -13.97
C ILE A 409 21.03 3.22 -15.05
N THR A 410 21.87 2.25 -14.71
CA THR A 410 22.83 1.61 -15.62
C THR A 410 22.33 0.27 -16.14
N HIS A 411 22.66 -0.06 -17.39
CA HIS A 411 22.27 -1.32 -18.01
C HIS A 411 23.35 -1.83 -18.98
N THR A 412 23.18 -3.07 -19.40
CA THR A 412 23.87 -3.67 -20.55
C THR A 412 22.84 -3.95 -21.66
N ALA A 413 23.29 -4.20 -22.89
CA ALA A 413 22.38 -4.53 -23.99
C ALA A 413 21.51 -5.76 -23.69
N GLN A 414 22.01 -6.72 -22.89
CA GLN A 414 21.27 -7.92 -22.51
C GLN A 414 20.22 -7.67 -21.41
N THR A 415 20.24 -6.50 -20.75
CA THR A 415 19.27 -6.11 -19.72
C THR A 415 18.34 -4.99 -20.19
N GLU A 416 18.26 -4.74 -21.50
CA GLU A 416 17.42 -3.66 -22.05
C GLU A 416 15.93 -3.94 -21.85
N HIS A 417 15.53 -5.20 -21.90
CA HIS A 417 14.14 -5.62 -21.76
C HIS A 417 14.01 -6.81 -20.81
N ALA A 418 12.89 -6.89 -20.10
CA ALA A 418 12.49 -8.07 -19.35
C ALA A 418 11.00 -8.35 -19.56
N LEU A 419 10.63 -9.63 -19.60
CA LEU A 419 9.27 -10.11 -19.52
C LEU A 419 9.15 -11.02 -18.30
N ASN A 420 8.78 -10.46 -17.17
CA ASN A 420 8.68 -11.22 -15.94
C ASN A 420 7.34 -11.94 -15.84
N LEU A 421 7.39 -13.27 -15.67
CA LEU A 421 6.31 -14.05 -15.11
C LEU A 421 6.24 -13.75 -13.60
N LEU A 422 5.07 -13.38 -13.11
CA LEU A 422 4.79 -13.09 -11.71
C LEU A 422 3.79 -14.11 -11.18
N VAL A 423 4.09 -14.72 -10.04
CA VAL A 423 3.15 -15.58 -9.32
C VAL A 423 3.18 -15.18 -7.85
N SER A 424 2.02 -15.05 -7.22
CA SER A 424 1.97 -14.79 -5.78
C SER A 424 0.81 -15.49 -5.10
N THR A 425 0.96 -15.68 -3.79
CA THR A 425 -0.11 -16.08 -2.88
C THR A 425 -0.17 -15.11 -1.71
N LEU A 426 -1.39 -14.80 -1.26
CA LEU A 426 -1.63 -14.02 -0.07
C LEU A 426 -2.62 -14.79 0.79
N ILE A 427 -2.22 -15.11 2.02
CA ILE A 427 -2.99 -15.95 2.93
C ILE A 427 -3.18 -15.18 4.23
N PHE A 428 -4.44 -14.94 4.63
CA PHE A 428 -4.84 -14.30 5.88
C PHE A 428 -5.30 -15.32 6.92
N PHE A 429 -4.89 -15.14 8.17
CA PHE A 429 -5.26 -15.98 9.31
C PHE A 429 -5.47 -15.17 10.60
#